data_7d0f8c6ca65fe6113753954c0df51a29
#
_entry.id   7d0f8c6ca65fe6113753954c0df51a29
#
_cell.length_a   1.000
_cell.length_b   1.000
_cell.length_c   1.000
_cell.angle_alpha   90.00
_cell.angle_beta   90.00
_cell.angle_gamma   90.00
#
_symmetry.space_group_name_H-M   'P 1'
#
loop_
_entity.id
_entity.type
_entity.pdbx_description
1 polymer ?
#
loop_
_entity_poly.entity_id
_entity_poly.type
_entity_poly.pdbx_seq_one_letter_code
_entity_poly.pdbx_strand_id
1 'polypeptide(L)'
;MNAHDPQTMAVATPAPRNLAERLSAHLPIDCVAGLIDAFETQGFCMIPKLLDSVTLARQREALAPWIEQGPKGRNVFEGTRTHRVYAMLAKDPVFAELVAHPVALAWAEHYLGESCLLSACLAICLEPGESAQPWHTDDGHATLAPPHDLLGVSTFWALDDTTLENGATEVLPSSHLWSVTEFPGALRDLDFAQGNDVEGDPGAHPDAVSVTMPAGSLMIARGDLWHRGGANRSDQARRVVTPQYCAGWLRPLESMLLSVTPEQAALLPERVRELLGYSIHPPFMGYSDGVHPRRLLP
;
A
#
# COMPACT_ATOMS: atom_id res chain seq x y z
N MET A 1 27.61 51.32 9.83
CA MET A 1 26.25 50.77 10.13
C MET A 1 25.54 50.61 8.81
N ASN A 2 25.62 49.46 8.22
CA ASN A 2 24.83 49.09 7.05
C ASN A 2 23.94 47.95 7.45
N ALA A 3 22.63 48.22 7.55
CA ALA A 3 21.60 47.24 7.77
C ALA A 3 21.48 46.39 6.50
N HIS A 4 21.80 45.11 6.60
CA HIS A 4 21.43 44.13 5.60
C HIS A 4 19.95 43.76 5.81
N ASP A 5 19.14 44.17 4.87
CA ASP A 5 17.75 43.74 4.73
C ASP A 5 17.76 42.34 4.08
N PRO A 6 17.33 41.27 4.77
CA PRO A 6 17.17 39.99 4.16
C PRO A 6 15.82 39.93 3.49
N GLN A 7 15.70 40.37 2.25
CA GLN A 7 14.59 39.99 1.41
C GLN A 7 14.66 38.49 1.16
N THR A 8 14.03 37.73 2.04
CA THR A 8 13.73 36.34 1.83
C THR A 8 12.73 36.25 0.68
N MET A 9 13.22 35.97 -0.52
CA MET A 9 12.36 35.56 -1.63
C MET A 9 11.68 34.25 -1.20
N ALA A 10 10.44 34.37 -0.74
CA ALA A 10 9.57 33.22 -0.61
C ALA A 10 9.36 32.68 -2.04
N VAL A 11 10.04 31.60 -2.38
CA VAL A 11 9.72 30.80 -3.56
C VAL A 11 8.31 30.28 -3.30
N ALA A 12 7.34 30.84 -4.00
CA ALA A 12 5.96 30.38 -3.97
C ALA A 12 5.96 28.91 -4.42
N THR A 13 5.77 28.01 -3.46
CA THR A 13 5.50 26.60 -3.77
C THR A 13 4.21 26.60 -4.60
N PRO A 14 4.20 26.05 -5.83
CA PRO A 14 2.98 25.97 -6.61
C PRO A 14 1.94 25.25 -5.78
N ALA A 15 0.71 25.78 -5.74
CA ALA A 15 -0.40 25.13 -5.05
C ALA A 15 -0.51 23.68 -5.54
N PRO A 16 -0.69 22.71 -4.62
CA PRO A 16 -0.77 21.29 -4.98
C PRO A 16 -1.85 21.14 -6.06
N ARG A 17 -1.48 20.52 -7.18
CA ARG A 17 -2.44 20.23 -8.26
C ARG A 17 -3.59 19.43 -7.68
N ASN A 18 -4.81 19.80 -8.00
CA ASN A 18 -6.00 19.06 -7.62
C ASN A 18 -5.86 17.59 -8.04
N LEU A 19 -6.30 16.65 -7.18
CA LEU A 19 -6.24 15.20 -7.46
C LEU A 19 -6.82 14.86 -8.83
N ALA A 20 -7.96 15.45 -9.19
CA ALA A 20 -8.60 15.23 -10.48
C ALA A 20 -7.70 15.64 -11.67
N GLU A 21 -6.96 16.75 -11.57
CA GLU A 21 -6.01 17.17 -12.62
C GLU A 21 -4.84 16.19 -12.74
N ARG A 22 -4.32 15.70 -11.62
CA ARG A 22 -3.22 14.72 -11.60
C ARG A 22 -3.66 13.40 -12.22
N LEU A 23 -4.85 12.92 -11.87
CA LEU A 23 -5.39 11.68 -12.40
C LEU A 23 -5.74 11.77 -13.88
N SER A 24 -6.30 12.92 -14.34
CA SER A 24 -6.67 13.14 -15.74
C SER A 24 -5.47 13.18 -16.69
N ALA A 25 -4.24 13.35 -16.16
CA ALA A 25 -3.02 13.23 -16.96
C ALA A 25 -2.70 11.76 -17.34
N HIS A 26 -3.32 10.78 -16.68
CA HIS A 26 -3.01 9.36 -16.83
C HIS A 26 -4.24 8.47 -17.04
N LEU A 27 -5.44 8.98 -16.77
CA LEU A 27 -6.70 8.25 -16.86
C LEU A 27 -7.70 9.02 -17.74
N PRO A 28 -8.66 8.33 -18.36
CA PRO A 28 -9.77 8.99 -19.05
C PRO A 28 -10.53 9.93 -18.10
N ILE A 29 -10.77 11.15 -18.54
CA ILE A 29 -11.33 12.22 -17.69
C ILE A 29 -12.73 11.90 -17.17
N ASP A 30 -13.49 11.15 -17.93
CA ASP A 30 -14.86 10.73 -17.59
C ASP A 30 -14.94 9.74 -16.43
N CYS A 31 -13.86 8.99 -16.13
CA CYS A 31 -13.85 8.08 -15.00
C CYS A 31 -13.32 8.71 -13.70
N VAL A 32 -12.56 9.81 -13.78
CA VAL A 32 -11.82 10.37 -12.63
C VAL A 32 -12.74 10.78 -11.49
N ALA A 33 -13.84 11.49 -11.79
CA ALA A 33 -14.78 11.93 -10.76
C ALA A 33 -15.41 10.75 -10.01
N GLY A 34 -15.79 9.69 -10.73
CA GLY A 34 -16.37 8.49 -10.13
C GLY A 34 -15.37 7.70 -9.29
N LEU A 35 -14.08 7.69 -9.66
CA LEU A 35 -13.04 7.06 -8.86
C LEU A 35 -12.81 7.80 -7.53
N ILE A 36 -12.78 9.14 -7.57
CA ILE A 36 -12.63 9.97 -6.36
C ILE A 36 -13.83 9.78 -5.45
N ASP A 37 -15.05 9.88 -5.98
CA ASP A 37 -16.28 9.68 -5.22
C ASP A 37 -16.32 8.28 -4.56
N ALA A 38 -15.96 7.23 -5.30
CA ALA A 38 -15.89 5.87 -4.77
C ALA A 38 -14.89 5.75 -3.60
N PHE A 39 -13.69 6.33 -3.73
CA PHE A 39 -12.71 6.31 -2.65
C PHE A 39 -13.19 7.05 -1.41
N GLU A 40 -13.85 8.20 -1.58
CA GLU A 40 -14.33 9.00 -0.47
C GLU A 40 -15.57 8.38 0.22
N THR A 41 -16.48 7.80 -0.55
CA THR A 41 -17.75 7.27 -0.03
C THR A 41 -17.67 5.80 0.34
N GLN A 42 -16.98 4.98 -0.46
CA GLN A 42 -16.87 3.53 -0.24
C GLN A 42 -15.58 3.14 0.49
N GLY A 43 -14.57 4.04 0.53
CA GLY A 43 -13.27 3.78 1.12
C GLY A 43 -12.26 3.13 0.15
N PHE A 44 -12.64 2.83 -1.07
CA PHE A 44 -11.77 2.26 -2.10
C PHE A 44 -12.26 2.57 -3.51
N CYS A 45 -11.34 2.46 -4.47
CA CYS A 45 -11.68 2.46 -5.89
C CYS A 45 -10.81 1.45 -6.66
N MET A 46 -11.19 1.08 -7.88
CA MET A 46 -10.48 0.12 -8.71
C MET A 46 -10.33 0.66 -10.14
N ILE A 47 -9.12 0.56 -10.67
CA ILE A 47 -8.75 0.99 -12.02
C ILE A 47 -8.31 -0.25 -12.80
N PRO A 48 -9.08 -0.69 -13.79
CA PRO A 48 -8.79 -1.92 -14.52
C PRO A 48 -7.61 -1.74 -15.47
N LYS A 49 -6.73 -2.77 -15.56
CA LYS A 49 -5.68 -2.90 -16.58
C LYS A 49 -4.80 -1.65 -16.75
N LEU A 50 -4.38 -1.08 -15.64
CA LEU A 50 -3.52 0.12 -15.62
C LEU A 50 -2.08 -0.21 -16.06
N LEU A 51 -1.58 -1.41 -15.75
CA LEU A 51 -0.29 -1.89 -16.23
C LEU A 51 -0.45 -2.55 -17.60
N ASP A 52 0.46 -2.24 -18.51
CA ASP A 52 0.57 -2.98 -19.76
C ASP A 52 1.16 -4.39 -19.58
N SER A 53 1.04 -5.23 -20.60
CA SER A 53 1.48 -6.62 -20.54
C SER A 53 3.00 -6.77 -20.36
N VAL A 54 3.80 -5.82 -20.82
CA VAL A 54 5.27 -5.86 -20.71
C VAL A 54 5.67 -5.55 -19.26
N THR A 55 5.12 -4.49 -18.68
CA THR A 55 5.35 -4.16 -17.28
C THR A 55 4.89 -5.29 -16.37
N LEU A 56 3.71 -5.84 -16.60
CA LEU A 56 3.17 -6.95 -15.83
C LEU A 56 4.07 -8.20 -15.89
N ALA A 57 4.60 -8.54 -17.07
CA ALA A 57 5.52 -9.66 -17.24
C ALA A 57 6.82 -9.45 -16.45
N ARG A 58 7.41 -8.24 -16.50
CA ARG A 58 8.63 -7.90 -15.73
C ARG A 58 8.41 -8.02 -14.22
N GLN A 59 7.27 -7.54 -13.71
CA GLN A 59 6.92 -7.65 -12.28
C GLN A 59 6.82 -9.13 -11.85
N ARG A 60 6.17 -9.96 -12.67
CA ARG A 60 6.06 -11.41 -12.41
C ARG A 60 7.41 -12.12 -12.42
N GLU A 61 8.25 -11.83 -13.41
CA GLU A 61 9.60 -12.40 -13.56
C GLU A 61 10.46 -12.05 -12.35
N ALA A 62 10.49 -10.78 -11.94
CA ALA A 62 11.27 -10.33 -10.79
C ALA A 62 10.78 -10.92 -9.46
N LEU A 63 9.48 -11.21 -9.35
CA LEU A 63 8.89 -11.80 -8.13
C LEU A 63 9.12 -13.31 -8.03
N ALA A 64 9.15 -14.04 -9.15
CA ALA A 64 9.15 -15.51 -9.17
C ALA A 64 10.22 -16.17 -8.27
N PRO A 65 11.50 -15.78 -8.28
CA PRO A 65 12.53 -16.40 -7.44
C PRO A 65 12.24 -16.29 -5.94
N TRP A 66 11.59 -15.21 -5.53
CA TRP A 66 11.29 -14.93 -4.13
C TRP A 66 10.10 -15.73 -3.59
N ILE A 67 9.16 -16.10 -4.47
CA ILE A 67 8.06 -17.01 -4.13
C ILE A 67 8.57 -18.43 -4.04
N GLU A 68 9.32 -18.91 -5.05
CA GLU A 68 9.82 -20.28 -5.10
C GLU A 68 10.69 -20.66 -3.90
N GLN A 69 11.48 -19.73 -3.38
CA GLN A 69 12.42 -19.92 -2.29
C GLN A 69 11.94 -19.29 -0.96
N GLY A 70 10.85 -18.53 -1.00
CA GLY A 70 10.38 -17.75 0.12
C GLY A 70 9.64 -18.57 1.17
N PRO A 71 9.68 -18.15 2.44
CA PRO A 71 8.88 -18.76 3.48
C PRO A 71 7.38 -18.47 3.25
N LYS A 72 6.56 -19.36 3.78
CA LYS A 72 5.12 -19.11 3.94
C LYS A 72 4.85 -18.31 5.21
N GLY A 73 3.65 -17.77 5.31
CA GLY A 73 3.19 -17.09 6.50
C GLY A 73 3.18 -18.01 7.74
N ARG A 74 3.26 -17.42 8.91
CA ARG A 74 3.55 -18.10 10.19
C ARG A 74 2.31 -18.25 11.07
N ASN A 75 1.23 -17.60 10.72
CA ASN A 75 0.00 -17.52 11.51
C ASN A 75 -1.21 -17.29 10.60
N VAL A 76 -2.41 -17.22 11.20
CA VAL A 76 -3.67 -17.05 10.47
C VAL A 76 -3.72 -15.74 9.68
N PHE A 77 -3.17 -14.67 10.24
CA PHE A 77 -3.13 -13.38 9.56
C PHE A 77 -2.21 -13.39 8.34
N GLU A 78 -1.03 -13.98 8.47
CA GLU A 78 -0.09 -14.06 7.35
C GLU A 78 -0.52 -15.09 6.30
N GLY A 79 -1.24 -16.12 6.70
CA GLY A 79 -1.70 -17.24 5.89
C GLY A 79 -0.65 -18.35 5.78
N THR A 80 -0.97 -19.58 6.25
CA THR A 80 -0.02 -20.70 6.30
C THR A 80 0.29 -21.31 4.93
N ARG A 81 -0.52 -21.00 3.93
CA ARG A 81 -0.32 -21.32 2.50
C ARG A 81 -0.08 -20.09 1.64
N THR A 82 0.36 -18.99 2.25
CA THR A 82 0.60 -17.72 1.58
C THR A 82 2.08 -17.37 1.66
N HIS A 83 2.73 -17.11 0.52
CA HIS A 83 4.06 -16.51 0.51
C HIS A 83 3.94 -15.00 0.66
N ARG A 84 4.67 -14.44 1.63
CA ARG A 84 4.78 -13.00 1.85
C ARG A 84 6.22 -12.57 1.64
N VAL A 85 6.45 -11.82 0.58
CA VAL A 85 7.78 -11.28 0.26
C VAL A 85 7.79 -9.82 0.66
N TYR A 86 8.57 -9.50 1.69
CA TYR A 86 8.70 -8.14 2.23
C TYR A 86 9.85 -7.38 1.57
N ALA A 87 9.89 -6.07 1.79
CA ALA A 87 10.95 -5.18 1.32
C ALA A 87 11.22 -5.33 -0.19
N MET A 88 10.18 -5.19 -1.00
CA MET A 88 10.21 -5.48 -2.44
C MET A 88 11.29 -4.67 -3.16
N LEU A 89 11.53 -3.41 -2.77
CA LEU A 89 12.57 -2.57 -3.37
C LEU A 89 14.01 -3.06 -3.11
N ALA A 90 14.22 -3.87 -2.07
CA ALA A 90 15.49 -4.55 -1.83
C ALA A 90 15.64 -5.85 -2.63
N LYS A 91 14.54 -6.35 -3.20
CA LYS A 91 14.51 -7.59 -4.00
C LYS A 91 14.83 -7.30 -5.46
N ASP A 92 14.16 -6.31 -6.04
CA ASP A 92 14.42 -5.86 -7.40
C ASP A 92 13.96 -4.40 -7.56
N PRO A 93 14.78 -3.52 -8.20
CA PRO A 93 14.41 -2.14 -8.45
C PRO A 93 13.19 -1.96 -9.37
N VAL A 94 12.79 -2.99 -10.13
CA VAL A 94 11.61 -2.95 -10.99
C VAL A 94 10.32 -2.62 -10.22
N PHE A 95 10.24 -3.02 -8.94
CA PHE A 95 9.08 -2.71 -8.09
C PHE A 95 8.92 -1.22 -7.78
N ALA A 96 9.95 -0.41 -8.04
CA ALA A 96 9.85 1.04 -7.99
C ALA A 96 8.80 1.60 -8.98
N GLU A 97 8.53 0.89 -10.07
CA GLU A 97 7.49 1.27 -11.04
C GLU A 97 6.09 1.23 -10.43
N LEU A 98 5.82 0.28 -9.55
CA LEU A 98 4.55 0.17 -8.83
C LEU A 98 4.47 1.22 -7.70
N VAL A 99 5.57 1.36 -6.94
CA VAL A 99 5.68 2.29 -5.81
C VAL A 99 5.60 3.76 -6.25
N ALA A 100 6.20 4.12 -7.38
CA ALA A 100 6.19 5.49 -7.89
C ALA A 100 5.25 5.65 -9.09
N HIS A 101 4.29 4.75 -9.29
CA HIS A 101 3.33 4.89 -10.36
C HIS A 101 2.54 6.20 -10.21
N PRO A 102 2.45 7.05 -11.25
CA PRO A 102 1.87 8.40 -11.12
C PRO A 102 0.47 8.43 -10.55
N VAL A 103 -0.37 7.44 -10.90
CA VAL A 103 -1.73 7.33 -10.37
C VAL A 103 -1.70 7.00 -8.88
N ALA A 104 -0.90 6.01 -8.43
CA ALA A 104 -0.79 5.65 -7.02
C ALA A 104 -0.27 6.84 -6.17
N LEU A 105 0.78 7.52 -6.65
CA LEU A 105 1.33 8.70 -5.98
C LEU A 105 0.34 9.87 -5.95
N ALA A 106 -0.49 10.06 -6.97
CA ALA A 106 -1.48 11.11 -6.96
C ALA A 106 -2.44 10.98 -5.76
N TRP A 107 -2.88 9.76 -5.45
CA TRP A 107 -3.71 9.46 -4.29
C TRP A 107 -2.94 9.63 -2.98
N ALA A 108 -1.78 8.98 -2.84
CA ALA A 108 -0.98 9.03 -1.62
C ALA A 108 -0.61 10.47 -1.24
N GLU A 109 -0.10 11.25 -2.18
CA GLU A 109 0.33 12.62 -1.92
C GLU A 109 -0.84 13.58 -1.69
N HIS A 110 -1.99 13.35 -2.31
CA HIS A 110 -3.17 14.18 -2.09
C HIS A 110 -3.70 14.05 -0.66
N TYR A 111 -3.81 12.82 -0.15
CA TYR A 111 -4.40 12.56 1.17
C TYR A 111 -3.38 12.59 2.31
N LEU A 112 -2.12 12.24 2.05
CA LEU A 112 -1.08 12.10 3.10
C LEU A 112 -0.04 13.22 3.05
N GLY A 113 -0.09 14.08 2.02
CA GLY A 113 0.87 15.13 1.76
C GLY A 113 2.10 14.67 0.96
N GLU A 114 2.80 15.62 0.35
CA GLU A 114 3.97 15.37 -0.51
C GLU A 114 5.14 14.69 0.22
N SER A 115 5.21 14.83 1.54
CA SER A 115 6.21 14.18 2.40
C SER A 115 5.81 12.79 2.87
N CYS A 116 4.75 12.18 2.31
CA CYS A 116 4.34 10.82 2.62
C CYS A 116 5.49 9.83 2.43
N LEU A 117 5.47 8.76 3.21
CA LEU A 117 6.45 7.68 3.16
C LEU A 117 5.84 6.39 2.65
N LEU A 118 6.66 5.52 2.10
CA LEU A 118 6.32 4.12 1.85
C LEU A 118 6.30 3.39 3.21
N SER A 119 5.12 3.03 3.66
CA SER A 119 4.92 2.34 4.94
C SER A 119 5.31 0.88 4.86
N ALA A 120 4.89 0.20 3.80
CA ALA A 120 5.25 -1.18 3.50
C ALA A 120 5.24 -1.40 1.98
N CYS A 121 5.99 -2.39 1.52
CA CYS A 121 5.88 -2.87 0.16
C CYS A 121 6.15 -4.37 0.14
N LEU A 122 5.07 -5.14 0.00
CA LEU A 122 5.15 -6.59 0.01
C LEU A 122 4.40 -7.23 -1.16
N ALA A 123 4.85 -8.42 -1.55
CA ALA A 123 4.09 -9.28 -2.44
C ALA A 123 3.41 -10.39 -1.64
N ILE A 124 2.17 -10.70 -2.01
CA ILE A 124 1.34 -11.72 -1.41
C ILE A 124 0.98 -12.73 -2.50
N CYS A 125 1.47 -13.95 -2.37
CA CYS A 125 1.14 -15.07 -3.24
C CYS A 125 0.27 -16.06 -2.46
N LEU A 126 -1.01 -16.08 -2.78
CA LEU A 126 -2.03 -16.91 -2.14
C LEU A 126 -2.12 -18.24 -2.85
N GLU A 127 -1.64 -19.31 -2.23
CA GLU A 127 -1.67 -20.66 -2.78
C GLU A 127 -3.07 -21.29 -2.71
N PRO A 128 -3.35 -22.30 -3.54
CA PRO A 128 -4.59 -23.09 -3.45
C PRO A 128 -4.85 -23.64 -2.04
N GLY A 129 -6.07 -23.48 -1.56
CA GLY A 129 -6.51 -23.96 -0.25
C GLY A 129 -6.16 -23.03 0.92
N GLU A 130 -5.69 -21.81 0.67
CA GLU A 130 -5.54 -20.83 1.74
C GLU A 130 -6.90 -20.33 2.22
N SER A 131 -7.05 -20.19 3.53
CA SER A 131 -8.25 -19.64 4.17
C SER A 131 -8.34 -18.11 4.00
N ALA A 132 -9.53 -17.54 4.23
CA ALA A 132 -9.67 -16.10 4.30
C ALA A 132 -8.92 -15.54 5.52
N GLN A 133 -8.36 -14.34 5.37
CA GLN A 133 -7.76 -13.62 6.50
C GLN A 133 -8.84 -13.15 7.48
N PRO A 134 -8.48 -12.88 8.75
CA PRO A 134 -9.27 -12.04 9.63
C PRO A 134 -9.49 -10.65 9.03
N TRP A 135 -10.63 -10.03 9.30
CA TRP A 135 -10.90 -8.64 8.94
C TRP A 135 -9.96 -7.69 9.66
N HIS A 136 -9.36 -6.77 8.96
CA HIS A 136 -8.42 -5.80 9.51
C HIS A 136 -8.46 -4.47 8.76
N THR A 137 -7.87 -3.46 9.36
CA THR A 137 -7.52 -2.19 8.72
C THR A 137 -5.99 -2.07 8.70
N ASP A 138 -5.43 -1.47 7.65
CA ASP A 138 -3.97 -1.33 7.53
C ASP A 138 -3.38 -0.35 8.56
N ASP A 139 -4.17 0.60 9.05
CA ASP A 139 -3.81 1.55 10.11
C ASP A 139 -4.33 1.17 11.51
N GLY A 140 -4.86 -0.05 11.67
CA GLY A 140 -5.36 -0.58 12.95
C GLY A 140 -4.32 -0.64 14.07
N HIS A 141 -3.03 -0.49 13.74
CA HIS A 141 -1.96 -0.31 14.71
C HIS A 141 -1.92 1.10 15.35
N ALA A 142 -2.62 2.08 14.77
CA ALA A 142 -2.76 3.40 15.35
C ALA A 142 -3.71 3.36 16.55
N THR A 143 -3.33 4.05 17.64
CA THR A 143 -4.13 4.09 18.87
C THR A 143 -5.22 5.17 18.82
N LEU A 144 -5.76 5.43 17.62
CA LEU A 144 -6.82 6.40 17.41
C LEU A 144 -8.18 5.71 17.36
N ALA A 145 -9.16 6.29 18.01
CA ALA A 145 -10.54 5.80 17.92
C ALA A 145 -11.13 6.13 16.54
N PRO A 146 -11.77 5.16 15.85
CA PRO A 146 -12.45 5.43 14.59
C PRO A 146 -13.79 6.19 14.83
N PRO A 147 -14.26 6.97 13.83
CA PRO A 147 -13.51 7.34 12.64
C PRO A 147 -12.43 8.39 12.97
N HIS A 148 -11.33 8.35 12.25
CA HIS A 148 -10.20 9.29 12.40
C HIS A 148 -9.73 9.79 11.04
N ASP A 149 -8.86 10.80 11.03
CA ASP A 149 -8.23 11.29 9.82
C ASP A 149 -7.40 10.18 9.15
N LEU A 150 -7.36 10.19 7.82
CA LEU A 150 -6.66 9.18 7.05
C LEU A 150 -5.15 9.17 7.36
N LEU A 151 -4.64 8.04 7.82
CA LEU A 151 -3.23 7.84 8.17
C LEU A 151 -2.44 7.13 7.08
N GLY A 152 -3.11 6.33 6.26
CA GLY A 152 -2.50 5.53 5.22
C GLY A 152 -3.37 5.37 3.98
N VAL A 153 -2.71 5.15 2.85
CA VAL A 153 -3.31 4.75 1.57
C VAL A 153 -2.62 3.47 1.11
N SER A 154 -3.40 2.43 0.89
CA SER A 154 -2.92 1.14 0.42
C SER A 154 -3.24 0.95 -1.05
N THR A 155 -2.29 0.39 -1.79
CA THR A 155 -2.46 0.04 -3.18
C THR A 155 -2.29 -1.46 -3.37
N PHE A 156 -3.12 -2.07 -4.23
CA PHE A 156 -3.11 -3.51 -4.50
C PHE A 156 -3.00 -3.71 -6.00
N TRP A 157 -1.80 -4.06 -6.46
CA TRP A 157 -1.50 -4.34 -7.85
C TRP A 157 -1.75 -5.81 -8.15
N ALA A 158 -2.78 -6.10 -8.94
CA ALA A 158 -3.10 -7.46 -9.35
C ALA A 158 -2.08 -7.95 -10.38
N LEU A 159 -1.17 -8.84 -9.98
CA LEU A 159 -0.28 -9.48 -10.94
C LEU A 159 -0.96 -10.62 -11.70
N ASP A 160 -2.00 -11.21 -11.13
CA ASP A 160 -2.87 -12.21 -11.75
C ASP A 160 -4.32 -11.72 -11.72
N ASP A 161 -5.19 -12.33 -12.53
CA ASP A 161 -6.61 -12.09 -12.37
C ASP A 161 -7.02 -12.46 -10.94
N THR A 162 -7.73 -11.58 -10.25
CA THR A 162 -8.31 -11.86 -8.94
C THR A 162 -9.79 -12.18 -9.13
N THR A 163 -10.21 -13.33 -8.66
CA THR A 163 -11.57 -13.87 -8.83
C THR A 163 -12.17 -14.24 -7.49
N LEU A 164 -13.46 -14.54 -7.47
CA LEU A 164 -14.14 -15.03 -6.26
C LEU A 164 -13.55 -16.36 -5.78
N GLU A 165 -13.07 -17.19 -6.71
CA GLU A 165 -12.53 -18.51 -6.42
C GLU A 165 -11.09 -18.46 -5.91
N ASN A 166 -10.26 -17.53 -6.41
CA ASN A 166 -8.83 -17.49 -6.09
C ASN A 166 -8.47 -16.50 -4.96
N GLY A 167 -9.47 -16.04 -4.21
CA GLY A 167 -9.27 -15.22 -3.02
C GLY A 167 -9.08 -13.74 -3.32
N ALA A 168 -9.94 -13.16 -4.18
CA ALA A 168 -10.00 -11.71 -4.34
C ALA A 168 -10.07 -11.01 -2.98
N THR A 169 -9.45 -9.85 -2.85
CA THR A 169 -9.57 -9.03 -1.65
C THR A 169 -11.03 -8.70 -1.40
N GLU A 170 -11.48 -8.93 -0.18
CA GLU A 170 -12.82 -8.57 0.28
C GLU A 170 -12.73 -7.27 1.08
N VAL A 171 -13.69 -6.39 0.88
CA VAL A 171 -13.79 -5.10 1.56
C VAL A 171 -15.16 -4.94 2.17
N LEU A 172 -15.28 -4.13 3.22
CA LEU A 172 -16.55 -3.66 3.76
C LEU A 172 -16.74 -2.19 3.32
N PRO A 173 -17.49 -1.93 2.27
CA PRO A 173 -17.68 -0.58 1.75
C PRO A 173 -18.18 0.39 2.83
N SER A 174 -17.65 1.60 2.85
CA SER A 174 -17.97 2.66 3.83
C SER A 174 -17.61 2.35 5.29
N SER A 175 -16.92 1.25 5.55
CA SER A 175 -16.55 0.86 6.93
C SER A 175 -15.54 1.80 7.60
N HIS A 176 -14.83 2.62 6.84
CA HIS A 176 -13.99 3.71 7.37
C HIS A 176 -14.79 4.79 8.12
N LEU A 177 -16.12 4.80 7.95
CA LEU A 177 -17.04 5.69 8.70
C LEU A 177 -17.60 5.04 9.97
N TRP A 178 -17.27 3.78 10.23
CA TRP A 178 -17.78 3.07 11.40
C TRP A 178 -17.02 3.49 12.66
N SER A 179 -17.75 3.49 13.79
CA SER A 179 -17.15 3.67 15.12
C SER A 179 -16.85 2.32 15.81
N VAL A 180 -16.81 1.22 15.03
CA VAL A 180 -16.68 -0.14 15.55
C VAL A 180 -15.27 -0.64 15.31
N THR A 181 -14.65 -1.18 16.35
CA THR A 181 -13.28 -1.76 16.31
C THR A 181 -13.29 -3.28 16.41
N GLU A 182 -14.41 -3.88 16.80
CA GLU A 182 -14.54 -5.32 17.00
C GLU A 182 -15.87 -5.84 16.45
N PHE A 183 -15.82 -6.93 15.71
CA PHE A 183 -16.98 -7.71 15.23
C PHE A 183 -16.54 -9.15 14.93
N PRO A 184 -17.46 -10.10 14.68
CA PRO A 184 -17.08 -11.47 14.37
C PRO A 184 -16.14 -11.56 13.17
N GLY A 185 -14.99 -12.20 13.35
CA GLY A 185 -13.95 -12.32 12.32
C GLY A 185 -12.96 -11.16 12.23
N ALA A 186 -13.08 -10.13 13.09
CA ALA A 186 -12.05 -9.09 13.19
C ALA A 186 -10.75 -9.65 13.77
N LEU A 187 -9.62 -9.11 13.32
CA LEU A 187 -8.27 -9.47 13.74
C LEU A 187 -8.11 -9.28 15.26
N ARG A 188 -7.52 -10.27 15.93
CA ARG A 188 -7.23 -10.29 17.36
C ARG A 188 -5.76 -10.66 17.58
N ASP A 189 -5.22 -10.34 18.74
CA ASP A 189 -3.84 -10.69 19.12
C ASP A 189 -3.53 -12.19 18.97
N LEU A 190 -4.51 -13.06 19.22
CA LEU A 190 -4.38 -14.51 19.06
C LEU A 190 -4.09 -14.93 17.61
N ASP A 191 -4.53 -14.15 16.63
CA ASP A 191 -4.37 -14.47 15.21
C ASP A 191 -2.91 -14.30 14.73
N PHE A 192 -2.06 -13.70 15.56
CA PHE A 192 -0.61 -13.64 15.38
C PHE A 192 0.15 -14.76 16.08
N ALA A 193 -0.52 -15.59 16.90
CA ALA A 193 0.14 -16.73 17.56
C ALA A 193 0.52 -17.79 16.52
N GLN A 194 1.70 -18.41 16.71
CA GLN A 194 2.15 -19.49 15.83
C GLN A 194 1.25 -20.71 15.95
N GLY A 195 0.95 -21.34 14.82
CA GLY A 195 0.24 -22.62 14.77
C GLY A 195 -1.28 -22.52 14.98
N ASN A 196 -1.86 -21.33 14.90
CA ASN A 196 -3.31 -21.18 14.85
C ASN A 196 -3.81 -21.58 13.48
N ASP A 197 -4.12 -22.84 13.27
CA ASP A 197 -4.90 -23.31 12.13
C ASP A 197 -6.38 -23.02 12.43
N VAL A 198 -6.93 -22.01 11.75
CA VAL A 198 -8.38 -21.78 11.75
C VAL A 198 -8.96 -22.55 10.58
N GLU A 199 -9.69 -23.61 10.84
CA GLU A 199 -10.48 -24.27 9.82
C GLU A 199 -11.69 -23.39 9.47
N GLY A 200 -11.83 -23.08 8.18
CA GLY A 200 -12.98 -22.36 7.65
C GLY A 200 -12.77 -20.85 7.51
N ASP A 201 -13.87 -20.14 7.32
CA ASP A 201 -13.87 -18.67 7.21
C ASP A 201 -13.93 -18.05 8.61
N PRO A 202 -12.93 -17.24 9.03
CA PRO A 202 -12.92 -16.61 10.35
C PRO A 202 -14.09 -15.64 10.59
N GLY A 203 -14.88 -15.34 9.57
CA GLY A 203 -16.09 -14.56 9.70
C GLY A 203 -16.57 -14.00 8.37
N ALA A 204 -17.50 -14.70 7.70
CA ALA A 204 -18.21 -14.13 6.58
C ALA A 204 -19.03 -12.91 7.05
N HIS A 205 -18.92 -11.79 6.33
CA HIS A 205 -19.72 -10.59 6.61
C HIS A 205 -20.76 -10.38 5.49
N PRO A 206 -22.03 -10.11 5.81
CA PRO A 206 -23.08 -10.00 4.79
C PRO A 206 -22.87 -8.84 3.81
N ASP A 207 -22.20 -7.77 4.23
CA ASP A 207 -21.94 -6.60 3.40
C ASP A 207 -20.55 -6.67 2.70
N ALA A 208 -19.86 -7.81 2.79
CA ALA A 208 -18.57 -7.98 2.14
C ALA A 208 -18.70 -7.97 0.61
N VAL A 209 -17.82 -7.22 -0.02
CA VAL A 209 -17.69 -7.14 -1.47
C VAL A 209 -16.31 -7.66 -1.87
N SER A 210 -16.29 -8.73 -2.69
CA SER A 210 -15.05 -9.23 -3.29
C SER A 210 -14.65 -8.37 -4.49
N VAL A 211 -13.46 -7.77 -4.43
CA VAL A 211 -12.94 -6.90 -5.49
C VAL A 211 -12.23 -7.75 -6.54
N THR A 212 -13.00 -8.21 -7.53
CA THR A 212 -12.44 -8.96 -8.66
C THR A 212 -11.76 -8.01 -9.65
N MET A 213 -10.55 -8.36 -10.08
CA MET A 213 -9.73 -7.49 -10.93
C MET A 213 -9.03 -8.31 -12.02
N PRO A 214 -9.07 -7.89 -13.28
CA PRO A 214 -8.13 -8.40 -14.28
C PRO A 214 -6.68 -8.12 -13.91
N ALA A 215 -5.76 -8.98 -14.33
CA ALA A 215 -4.33 -8.74 -14.16
C ALA A 215 -3.91 -7.38 -14.73
N GLY A 216 -3.00 -6.70 -14.03
CA GLY A 216 -2.58 -5.33 -14.34
C GLY A 216 -3.46 -4.23 -13.74
N SER A 217 -4.54 -4.58 -13.02
CA SER A 217 -5.40 -3.61 -12.36
C SER A 217 -4.80 -3.12 -11.04
N LEU A 218 -5.29 -1.95 -10.62
CA LEU A 218 -4.95 -1.31 -9.35
C LEU A 218 -6.21 -1.09 -8.53
N MET A 219 -6.27 -1.64 -7.33
CA MET A 219 -7.18 -1.18 -6.28
C MET A 219 -6.44 -0.20 -5.37
N ILE A 220 -7.08 0.89 -5.02
CA ILE A 220 -6.60 1.88 -4.06
C ILE A 220 -7.61 1.91 -2.91
N ALA A 221 -7.14 1.77 -1.69
CA ALA A 221 -7.97 1.74 -0.49
C ALA A 221 -7.43 2.68 0.59
N ARG A 222 -8.33 3.18 1.42
CA ARG A 222 -8.01 3.90 2.65
C ARG A 222 -7.41 2.92 3.66
N GLY A 223 -6.46 3.38 4.47
CA GLY A 223 -5.85 2.56 5.53
C GLY A 223 -6.83 2.15 6.63
N ASP A 224 -7.89 2.93 6.83
CA ASP A 224 -8.96 2.70 7.81
C ASP A 224 -10.16 1.89 7.26
N LEU A 225 -10.09 1.41 6.01
CA LEU A 225 -11.11 0.54 5.43
C LEU A 225 -10.94 -0.90 5.93
N TRP A 226 -12.01 -1.50 6.47
CA TRP A 226 -12.02 -2.91 6.82
C TRP A 226 -11.96 -3.77 5.56
N HIS A 227 -10.92 -4.61 5.51
CA HIS A 227 -10.71 -5.53 4.38
C HIS A 227 -10.00 -6.81 4.83
N ARG A 228 -9.93 -7.78 3.92
CA ARG A 228 -9.20 -9.04 4.13
C ARG A 228 -8.85 -9.70 2.80
N GLY A 229 -7.87 -10.59 2.79
CA GLY A 229 -7.69 -11.54 1.70
C GLY A 229 -8.80 -12.58 1.75
N GLY A 230 -9.50 -12.80 0.64
CA GLY A 230 -10.47 -13.88 0.52
C GLY A 230 -9.80 -15.27 0.46
N ALA A 231 -10.57 -16.34 0.70
CA ALA A 231 -10.07 -17.70 0.61
C ALA A 231 -9.79 -18.13 -0.84
N ASN A 232 -8.66 -18.79 -1.07
CA ASN A 232 -8.34 -19.36 -2.38
C ASN A 232 -8.89 -20.80 -2.48
N ARG A 233 -10.02 -20.96 -3.16
CA ARG A 233 -10.70 -22.23 -3.43
C ARG A 233 -10.40 -22.77 -4.84
N SER A 234 -9.57 -22.05 -5.60
CA SER A 234 -9.15 -22.43 -6.95
C SER A 234 -7.95 -23.38 -6.92
N ASP A 235 -7.54 -23.84 -8.08
CA ASP A 235 -6.33 -24.65 -8.30
C ASP A 235 -5.11 -23.80 -8.72
N GLN A 236 -5.25 -22.47 -8.74
CA GLN A 236 -4.22 -21.53 -9.15
C GLN A 236 -3.81 -20.60 -8.01
N ALA A 237 -2.52 -20.29 -7.91
CA ALA A 237 -2.03 -19.25 -7.02
C ALA A 237 -2.44 -17.86 -7.53
N ARG A 238 -2.62 -16.91 -6.61
CA ARG A 238 -2.95 -15.52 -6.93
C ARG A 238 -1.93 -14.57 -6.30
N ARG A 239 -1.32 -13.70 -7.12
CA ARG A 239 -0.26 -12.76 -6.71
C ARG A 239 -0.74 -11.32 -6.78
N VAL A 240 -0.47 -10.59 -5.71
CA VAL A 240 -0.61 -9.13 -5.66
C VAL A 240 0.66 -8.51 -5.08
N VAL A 241 0.96 -7.27 -5.46
CA VAL A 241 1.98 -6.43 -4.80
C VAL A 241 1.27 -5.25 -4.17
N THR A 242 1.59 -4.99 -2.90
CA THR A 242 0.89 -3.98 -2.10
C THR A 242 1.87 -2.92 -1.56
N PRO A 243 2.19 -1.86 -2.34
CA PRO A 243 2.73 -0.64 -1.78
C PRO A 243 1.70 0.04 -0.88
N GLN A 244 2.07 0.29 0.36
CA GLN A 244 1.27 1.02 1.35
C GLN A 244 1.98 2.31 1.71
N TYR A 245 1.26 3.42 1.76
CA TYR A 245 1.82 4.73 2.09
C TYR A 245 1.26 5.22 3.41
N CYS A 246 2.06 5.99 4.14
CA CYS A 246 1.63 6.63 5.38
C CYS A 246 2.01 8.12 5.39
N ALA A 247 1.37 8.89 6.27
CA ALA A 247 1.74 10.28 6.49
C ALA A 247 3.22 10.40 6.91
N GLY A 248 3.93 11.43 6.44
CA GLY A 248 5.36 11.59 6.63
C GLY A 248 5.84 11.74 8.08
N TRP A 249 4.92 11.94 9.02
CA TRP A 249 5.17 12.02 10.46
C TRP A 249 4.88 10.71 11.20
N LEU A 250 4.38 9.68 10.50
CA LEU A 250 4.15 8.35 11.06
C LEU A 250 5.39 7.46 10.92
N ARG A 251 5.49 6.47 11.80
CA ARG A 251 6.48 5.42 11.66
C ARG A 251 5.97 4.40 10.64
N PRO A 252 6.71 4.13 9.54
CA PRO A 252 6.37 3.09 8.58
C PRO A 252 6.29 1.69 9.22
N LEU A 253 5.43 0.83 8.67
CA LEU A 253 5.29 -0.58 9.07
C LEU A 253 6.58 -1.38 8.79
N GLU A 254 7.22 -1.14 7.64
CA GLU A 254 8.55 -1.67 7.33
C GLU A 254 9.60 -0.58 7.51
N SER A 255 10.73 -0.93 8.10
CA SER A 255 11.86 -0.01 8.23
C SER A 255 12.64 0.03 6.92
N MET A 256 12.13 0.80 5.94
CA MET A 256 12.68 0.87 4.58
C MET A 256 14.16 1.26 4.55
N LEU A 257 14.59 2.21 5.39
CA LEU A 257 15.99 2.62 5.50
C LEU A 257 16.93 1.52 6.00
N LEU A 258 16.41 0.49 6.68
CA LEU A 258 17.20 -0.67 7.11
C LEU A 258 17.12 -1.82 6.11
N SER A 259 16.00 -1.93 5.39
CA SER A 259 15.75 -3.02 4.45
C SER A 259 16.40 -2.80 3.08
N VAL A 260 16.50 -1.53 2.65
CA VAL A 260 17.11 -1.12 1.37
C VAL A 260 18.43 -0.43 1.70
N THR A 261 19.55 -1.00 1.25
CA THR A 261 20.86 -0.39 1.54
C THR A 261 21.02 0.96 0.85
N PRO A 262 21.90 1.87 1.35
CA PRO A 262 22.15 3.15 0.69
C PRO A 262 22.58 2.99 -0.79
N GLU A 263 23.36 1.95 -1.11
CA GLU A 263 23.81 1.64 -2.48
C GLU A 263 22.64 1.23 -3.36
N GLN A 264 21.74 0.38 -2.86
CA GLN A 264 20.50 0.02 -3.57
C GLN A 264 19.60 1.23 -3.75
N ALA A 265 19.42 2.03 -2.69
CA ALA A 265 18.60 3.23 -2.73
C ALA A 265 19.13 4.26 -3.75
N ALA A 266 20.45 4.41 -3.88
CA ALA A 266 21.05 5.33 -4.86
C ALA A 266 20.69 5.01 -6.33
N LEU A 267 20.36 3.75 -6.62
CA LEU A 267 19.94 3.31 -7.95
C LEU A 267 18.44 3.57 -8.24
N LEU A 268 17.65 3.90 -7.22
CA LEU A 268 16.22 4.13 -7.35
C LEU A 268 15.93 5.58 -7.79
N PRO A 269 14.78 5.84 -8.43
CA PRO A 269 14.33 7.19 -8.74
C PRO A 269 14.27 8.09 -7.49
N GLU A 270 14.50 9.39 -7.66
CA GLU A 270 14.53 10.35 -6.54
C GLU A 270 13.27 10.27 -5.67
N ARG A 271 12.09 10.24 -6.29
CA ARG A 271 10.83 10.15 -5.55
C ARG A 271 10.73 8.87 -4.71
N VAL A 272 11.23 7.75 -5.21
CA VAL A 272 11.26 6.49 -4.45
C VAL A 272 12.20 6.59 -3.25
N ARG A 273 13.37 7.22 -3.42
CA ARG A 273 14.29 7.48 -2.30
C ARG A 273 13.64 8.34 -1.21
N GLU A 274 12.88 9.36 -1.61
CA GLU A 274 12.11 10.18 -0.66
C GLU A 274 11.08 9.36 0.11
N LEU A 275 10.35 8.50 -0.58
CA LEU A 275 9.38 7.58 0.02
C LEU A 275 10.03 6.58 0.98
N LEU A 276 11.29 6.18 0.76
CA LEU A 276 12.05 5.33 1.69
C LEU A 276 12.45 6.05 2.98
N GLY A 277 12.38 7.40 3.02
CA GLY A 277 12.80 8.21 4.15
C GLY A 277 14.08 9.04 3.91
N TYR A 278 14.63 9.07 2.67
CA TYR A 278 15.68 10.04 2.31
C TYR A 278 15.09 11.43 2.05
N SER A 279 14.13 11.83 2.85
CA SER A 279 13.35 13.08 2.79
C SER A 279 13.16 13.68 4.18
N ILE A 280 12.62 14.89 4.22
CA ILE A 280 12.26 15.58 5.46
C ILE A 280 10.76 15.88 5.43
N HIS A 281 10.04 15.46 6.47
CA HIS A 281 8.71 16.00 6.73
C HIS A 281 8.86 17.38 7.41
N PRO A 282 8.29 18.43 6.84
CA PRO A 282 8.42 19.78 7.38
C PRO A 282 7.91 19.90 8.84
N PRO A 283 8.58 20.68 9.70
CA PRO A 283 9.75 21.50 9.36
C PRO A 283 11.09 20.77 9.48
N PHE A 284 11.18 19.61 10.18
CA PHE A 284 12.49 19.00 10.47
C PHE A 284 12.46 17.50 10.83
N MET A 285 11.34 16.79 10.63
CA MET A 285 11.28 15.35 10.96
C MET A 285 12.00 14.52 9.89
N GLY A 286 12.86 13.60 10.30
CA GLY A 286 13.61 12.71 9.41
C GLY A 286 15.08 13.08 9.22
N TYR A 287 15.62 14.05 9.96
CA TYR A 287 17.06 14.34 9.95
C TYR A 287 17.88 13.15 10.45
N SER A 288 19.08 13.01 9.91
CA SER A 288 20.10 12.09 10.37
C SER A 288 21.34 12.87 10.76
N ASP A 289 21.73 12.79 12.03
CA ASP A 289 22.88 13.54 12.59
C ASP A 289 22.89 15.04 12.21
N GLY A 290 21.72 15.68 12.30
CA GLY A 290 21.54 17.10 12.01
C GLY A 290 21.60 17.48 10.51
N VAL A 291 21.70 16.52 9.60
CA VAL A 291 21.73 16.78 8.16
C VAL A 291 20.57 16.11 7.44
N HIS A 292 20.27 16.60 6.23
CA HIS A 292 19.27 15.99 5.36
C HIS A 292 19.70 14.55 4.98
N PRO A 293 18.86 13.53 5.17
CA PRO A 293 19.23 12.12 5.02
C PRO A 293 19.72 11.75 3.62
N ARG A 294 19.35 12.49 2.55
CA ARG A 294 19.89 12.27 1.21
C ARG A 294 21.42 12.34 1.12
N ARG A 295 22.08 12.99 2.10
CA ARG A 295 23.56 13.07 2.18
C ARG A 295 24.20 11.74 2.60
N LEU A 296 23.40 10.78 3.05
CA LEU A 296 23.86 9.43 3.40
C LEU A 296 23.92 8.49 2.18
N LEU A 297 23.39 8.93 1.05
CA LEU A 297 23.52 8.19 -0.21
C LEU A 297 24.94 8.38 -0.77
N PRO A 298 25.52 7.31 -1.36
CA PRO A 298 26.85 7.37 -1.97
C PRO A 298 26.88 8.29 -3.21
#